data_29ad33f19a52ded532b9f39c6f60e3df
#
_entry.id   29ad33f19a52ded532b9f39c6f60e3df
#
_cell.length_a   1.000
_cell.length_b   1.000
_cell.length_c   1.000
_cell.angle_alpha   90.00
_cell.angle_beta   90.00
_cell.angle_gamma   90.00
#
_symmetry.space_group_name_H-M   'P 1'
#
loop_
_entity.id
_entity.type
_entity.pdbx_description
1 polymer ?
#
loop_
_entity_poly.entity_id
_entity_poly.type
_entity_poly.pdbx_seq_one_letter_code
_entity_poly.pdbx_strand_id
1 'polypeptide(L)'
;MAFSTAGDAHQDAVEPHLLPVIRELLEEELEPGMVWNVNFPALKNRPLMGILRDRPVATVSMYQETYIESTRPDGTVGLNCHGIPTPDSMVPGGTDVEAVRQGYISIGKVRAF
;
A
#
# COMPACT_ATOMS: atom_id res chain seq x y z
N MET A 1 13.45 -6.63 2.91
CA MET A 1 12.05 -6.55 2.45
C MET A 1 11.40 -5.31 3.01
N ALA A 2 10.59 -4.66 2.23
CA ALA A 2 9.80 -3.51 2.66
C ALA A 2 8.32 -3.87 2.59
N PHE A 3 7.59 -3.68 3.70
CA PHE A 3 6.17 -3.99 3.80
C PHE A 3 5.37 -2.73 4.09
N SER A 4 4.24 -2.60 3.44
CA SER A 4 3.29 -1.53 3.73
C SER A 4 1.87 -2.05 3.76
N THR A 5 0.99 -1.32 4.43
CA THR A 5 -0.41 -1.66 4.57
C THR A 5 -1.28 -0.49 4.17
N ALA A 6 -2.41 -0.78 3.54
CA ALA A 6 -3.42 0.22 3.24
C ALA A 6 -4.51 0.15 4.30
N GLY A 7 -4.77 1.27 4.99
CA GLY A 7 -5.82 1.33 6.00
C GLY A 7 -5.72 0.23 7.05
N ASP A 8 -6.85 -0.45 7.31
CA ASP A 8 -6.96 -1.50 8.34
C ASP A 8 -6.62 -2.89 7.80
N ALA A 9 -5.52 -3.02 7.07
CA ALA A 9 -5.08 -4.30 6.48
C ALA A 9 -4.62 -5.33 7.53
N HIS A 10 -4.39 -4.91 8.77
CA HIS A 10 -3.69 -5.68 9.79
C HIS A 10 -4.31 -7.06 10.06
N GLN A 11 -5.60 -7.13 10.36
CA GLN A 11 -6.24 -8.40 10.71
C GLN A 11 -6.64 -9.21 9.49
N ASP A 12 -7.10 -8.55 8.43
CA ASP A 12 -7.71 -9.22 7.29
C ASP A 12 -6.69 -9.72 6.27
N ALA A 13 -5.63 -8.97 6.07
CA ALA A 13 -4.63 -9.30 5.05
C ALA A 13 -3.26 -9.61 5.65
N VAL A 14 -2.78 -8.84 6.63
CA VAL A 14 -1.41 -8.97 7.13
C VAL A 14 -1.26 -10.22 8.00
N GLU A 15 -2.07 -10.39 9.04
CA GLU A 15 -1.91 -11.51 9.98
C GLU A 15 -1.91 -12.88 9.29
N PRO A 16 -2.89 -13.21 8.43
CA PRO A 16 -2.91 -14.53 7.82
C PRO A 16 -1.84 -14.75 6.75
N HIS A 17 -1.32 -13.69 6.15
CA HIS A 17 -0.50 -13.81 4.93
C HIS A 17 0.96 -13.38 5.08
N LEU A 18 1.31 -12.66 6.17
CA LEU A 18 2.66 -12.10 6.33
C LEU A 18 3.75 -13.19 6.33
N LEU A 19 3.64 -14.18 7.20
CA LEU A 19 4.65 -15.24 7.29
C LEU A 19 4.74 -16.10 6.02
N PRO A 20 3.61 -16.54 5.43
CA PRO A 20 3.69 -17.25 4.16
C PRO A 20 4.38 -16.46 3.04
N VAL A 21 4.11 -15.15 2.93
CA VAL A 21 4.76 -14.29 1.94
C VAL A 21 6.27 -14.19 2.22
N ILE A 22 6.66 -13.95 3.46
CA ILE A 22 8.07 -13.88 3.84
C ILE A 22 8.80 -15.17 3.48
N ARG A 23 8.22 -16.33 3.81
CA ARG A 23 8.83 -17.63 3.52
C ARG A 23 9.01 -17.85 2.03
N GLU A 24 8.00 -17.51 1.23
CA GLU A 24 8.07 -17.63 -0.22
C GLU A 24 9.19 -16.76 -0.79
N LEU A 25 9.26 -15.49 -0.38
CA LEU A 25 10.25 -14.55 -0.91
C LEU A 25 11.68 -14.87 -0.46
N LEU A 26 11.86 -15.46 0.73
CA LEU A 26 13.19 -15.86 1.20
C LEU A 26 13.78 -17.02 0.38
N GLU A 27 12.95 -17.79 -0.31
CA GLU A 27 13.40 -18.88 -1.19
C GLU A 27 13.78 -18.39 -2.58
N GLU A 28 13.47 -17.15 -2.92
CA GLU A 28 13.76 -16.58 -4.23
C GLU A 28 15.03 -15.73 -4.21
N GLU A 29 15.79 -15.78 -5.28
CA GLU A 29 16.97 -14.95 -5.44
C GLU A 29 16.57 -13.51 -5.73
N LEU A 30 17.29 -12.58 -5.12
CA LEU A 30 17.12 -11.15 -5.33
C LEU A 30 18.45 -10.54 -5.73
N GLU A 31 18.47 -9.78 -6.81
CA GLU A 31 19.68 -9.15 -7.31
C GLU A 31 20.23 -8.14 -6.29
N PRO A 32 21.57 -7.95 -6.22
CA PRO A 32 22.14 -6.94 -5.33
C PRO A 32 21.55 -5.55 -5.57
N GLY A 33 21.26 -4.83 -4.50
CA GLY A 33 20.67 -3.49 -4.58
C GLY A 33 19.16 -3.46 -4.78
N MET A 34 18.52 -4.61 -4.86
CA MET A 34 17.07 -4.71 -4.98
C MET A 34 16.43 -5.05 -3.63
N VAL A 35 15.19 -4.63 -3.47
CA VAL A 35 14.39 -4.89 -2.26
C VAL A 35 13.00 -5.37 -2.69
N TRP A 36 12.48 -6.38 -1.99
CA TRP A 36 11.09 -6.77 -2.16
C TRP A 36 10.17 -5.68 -1.63
N ASN A 37 9.22 -5.26 -2.45
CA ASN A 37 8.19 -4.29 -2.10
C ASN A 37 6.86 -5.03 -2.00
N VAL A 38 6.33 -5.15 -0.79
CA VAL A 38 5.10 -5.91 -0.51
C VAL A 38 4.06 -4.98 0.10
N ASN A 39 2.90 -4.91 -0.53
CA ASN A 39 1.82 -4.05 -0.09
C ASN A 39 0.56 -4.88 0.18
N PHE A 40 -0.05 -4.69 1.34
CA PHE A 40 -1.25 -5.39 1.75
C PHE A 40 -2.48 -4.50 1.61
N PRO A 41 -3.58 -5.01 1.04
CA PRO A 41 -4.80 -4.24 0.86
C PRO A 41 -5.61 -4.10 2.14
N ALA A 42 -6.41 -3.04 2.24
CA ALA A 42 -7.48 -2.94 3.21
C ALA A 42 -8.72 -3.63 2.64
N LEU A 43 -9.10 -4.76 3.22
CA LEU A 43 -10.17 -5.59 2.66
C LEU A 43 -11.57 -5.13 3.03
N LYS A 44 -11.77 -4.52 4.22
CA LYS A 44 -13.07 -4.01 4.66
C LYS A 44 -14.19 -5.06 4.51
N ASN A 45 -13.96 -6.24 5.07
CA ASN A 45 -14.88 -7.39 4.99
C ASN A 45 -15.03 -8.00 3.60
N ARG A 46 -14.18 -7.62 2.64
CA ARG A 46 -14.09 -8.30 1.34
C ARG A 46 -13.10 -9.48 1.44
N PRO A 47 -13.26 -10.52 0.65
CA PRO A 47 -12.24 -11.57 0.57
C PRO A 47 -10.97 -11.04 -0.10
N LEU A 48 -9.82 -11.58 0.29
CA LEU A 48 -8.57 -11.32 -0.43
C LEU A 48 -8.71 -11.92 -1.84
N MET A 49 -8.42 -11.12 -2.85
CA MET A 49 -8.53 -11.54 -4.25
C MET A 49 -7.37 -12.43 -4.70
N GLY A 50 -6.23 -12.34 -4.04
CA GLY A 50 -5.04 -13.12 -4.36
C GLY A 50 -3.77 -12.30 -4.21
N ILE A 51 -2.71 -12.80 -4.83
CA ILE A 51 -1.39 -12.14 -4.83
C ILE A 51 -1.03 -11.85 -6.28
N LEU A 52 -0.67 -10.61 -6.57
CA LEU A 52 -0.17 -10.21 -7.88
C LEU A 52 1.33 -9.90 -7.78
N ARG A 53 2.11 -10.55 -8.64
CA ARG A 53 3.56 -10.48 -8.67
C ARG A 53 4.06 -9.50 -9.73
N ASP A 54 5.33 -9.12 -9.61
CA ASP A 54 6.04 -8.28 -10.59
C ASP A 54 5.39 -6.93 -10.81
N ARG A 55 4.83 -6.36 -9.75
CA ARG A 55 4.15 -5.06 -9.82
C ARG A 55 5.15 -3.91 -9.64
N PRO A 56 5.27 -3.01 -10.63
CA PRO A 56 6.05 -1.79 -10.46
C PRO A 56 5.36 -0.82 -9.51
N VAL A 57 6.16 0.05 -8.91
CA VAL A 57 5.66 1.12 -8.05
C VAL A 57 4.93 2.15 -8.90
N ALA A 58 3.73 2.52 -8.48
CA ALA A 58 2.97 3.58 -9.15
C ALA A 58 3.66 4.93 -8.99
N THR A 59 3.54 5.75 -10.03
CA THR A 59 4.05 7.13 -9.99
C THR A 59 3.10 8.10 -9.30
N VAL A 60 1.92 7.63 -8.90
CA VAL A 60 0.93 8.41 -8.15
C VAL A 60 0.71 7.79 -6.78
N SER A 61 0.41 8.63 -5.79
CA SER A 61 0.09 8.18 -4.44
C SER A 61 -1.33 7.61 -4.39
N MET A 62 -1.58 6.69 -3.43
CA MET A 62 -2.91 6.18 -3.14
C MET A 62 -3.88 7.26 -2.69
N TYR A 63 -3.37 8.28 -2.01
CA TYR A 63 -4.14 9.36 -1.44
C TYR A 63 -3.57 10.70 -1.87
N GLN A 64 -4.46 11.66 -2.10
CA GLN A 64 -4.10 13.05 -2.29
C GLN A 64 -4.25 13.76 -0.94
N GLU A 65 -3.22 14.47 -0.51
CA GLU A 65 -3.24 15.17 0.77
C GLU A 65 -3.90 16.54 0.60
N THR A 66 -4.84 16.85 1.50
CA THR A 66 -5.42 18.17 1.64
C THR A 66 -5.34 18.59 3.10
N TYR A 67 -5.30 19.91 3.34
CA TYR A 67 -5.25 20.44 4.69
C TYR A 67 -6.52 21.25 4.96
N ILE A 68 -7.16 20.96 6.09
CA ILE A 68 -8.36 21.66 6.53
C ILE A 68 -8.01 22.47 7.76
N GLU A 69 -8.26 23.78 7.70
CA GLU A 69 -8.04 24.70 8.81
C GLU A 69 -9.13 24.49 9.87
N SER A 70 -8.72 24.42 11.13
CA SER A 70 -9.65 24.31 12.25
C SER A 70 -9.23 25.27 13.37
N THR A 71 -10.22 25.84 14.06
CA THR A 71 -9.98 26.71 15.21
C THR A 71 -10.21 25.93 16.49
N ARG A 72 -9.23 25.91 17.37
CA ARG A 72 -9.34 25.25 18.67
C ARG A 72 -10.09 26.12 19.66
N PRO A 73 -10.62 25.52 20.77
CA PRO A 73 -11.35 26.28 21.79
C PRO A 73 -10.57 27.46 22.39
N ASP A 74 -9.23 27.39 22.40
CA ASP A 74 -8.37 28.47 22.91
C ASP A 74 -8.11 29.58 21.88
N GLY A 75 -8.73 29.51 20.71
CA GLY A 75 -8.58 30.50 19.63
C GLY A 75 -7.39 30.22 18.70
N THR A 76 -6.57 29.21 18.96
CA THR A 76 -5.47 28.86 18.03
C THR A 76 -5.99 28.15 16.80
N VAL A 77 -5.31 28.36 15.67
CA VAL A 77 -5.65 27.76 14.39
C VAL A 77 -4.68 26.61 14.10
N GLY A 78 -5.23 25.45 13.74
CA GLY A 78 -4.43 24.29 13.35
C GLY A 78 -4.80 23.85 11.94
N LEU A 79 -3.86 23.18 11.26
CA LEU A 79 -4.10 22.54 9.98
C LEU A 79 -4.16 21.03 10.19
N ASN A 80 -5.28 20.42 9.76
CA ASN A 80 -5.45 18.97 9.79
C ASN A 80 -5.23 18.42 8.39
N CYS A 81 -4.37 17.41 8.27
CA CYS A 81 -4.15 16.72 7.02
C CYS A 81 -5.27 15.71 6.78
N HIS A 82 -5.89 15.77 5.62
CA HIS A 82 -6.88 14.80 5.18
C HIS A 82 -6.42 14.11 3.92
N GLY A 83 -6.38 12.77 3.93
CA GLY A 83 -6.13 11.99 2.74
C GLY A 83 -7.42 11.76 1.97
N ILE A 84 -7.47 12.20 0.74
CA ILE A 84 -8.56 11.92 -0.19
C ILE A 84 -8.08 10.82 -1.13
N PRO A 85 -8.83 9.70 -1.30
CA PRO A 85 -8.41 8.66 -2.22
C PRO A 85 -8.18 9.22 -3.62
N THR A 86 -7.04 8.88 -4.23
CA THR A 86 -6.77 9.25 -5.62
C THR A 86 -7.81 8.60 -6.52
N PRO A 87 -8.42 9.33 -7.47
CA PRO A 87 -9.40 8.75 -8.39
C PRO A 87 -8.82 7.58 -9.17
N ASP A 88 -9.64 6.53 -9.39
CA ASP A 88 -9.19 5.34 -10.12
C ASP A 88 -8.68 5.67 -11.53
N SER A 89 -9.27 6.68 -12.17
CA SER A 89 -8.84 7.15 -13.49
C SER A 89 -7.39 7.67 -13.51
N MET A 90 -6.85 8.05 -12.37
CA MET A 90 -5.47 8.55 -12.23
C MET A 90 -4.48 7.47 -11.81
N VAL A 91 -4.94 6.26 -11.49
CA VAL A 91 -4.09 5.16 -11.07
C VAL A 91 -3.63 4.37 -12.29
N PRO A 92 -2.31 4.30 -12.56
CA PRO A 92 -1.81 3.54 -13.70
C PRO A 92 -2.12 2.05 -13.56
N GLY A 93 -2.54 1.40 -14.65
CA GLY A 93 -2.77 -0.02 -14.67
C GLY A 93 -1.47 -0.82 -14.52
N GLY A 94 -1.57 -2.01 -13.95
CA GLY A 94 -0.44 -2.90 -13.75
C GLY A 94 0.49 -2.53 -12.60
N THR A 95 0.15 -1.54 -11.79
CA THR A 95 0.97 -1.04 -10.67
C THR A 95 0.57 -1.66 -9.33
N ASP A 96 1.41 -1.41 -8.32
CA ASP A 96 1.12 -1.84 -6.94
C ASP A 96 -0.14 -1.17 -6.37
N VAL A 97 -0.34 0.11 -6.66
CA VAL A 97 -1.53 0.83 -6.19
C VAL A 97 -2.82 0.24 -6.77
N GLU A 98 -2.82 -0.08 -8.05
CA GLU A 98 -3.98 -0.74 -8.67
C GLU A 98 -4.28 -2.08 -8.00
N ALA A 99 -3.25 -2.91 -7.81
CA ALA A 99 -3.42 -4.22 -7.18
C ALA A 99 -4.02 -4.10 -5.79
N VAL A 100 -3.49 -3.23 -4.96
CA VAL A 100 -3.98 -3.01 -3.59
C VAL A 100 -5.42 -2.51 -3.58
N ARG A 101 -5.77 -1.60 -4.47
CA ARG A 101 -7.16 -1.09 -4.57
C ARG A 101 -8.16 -2.17 -4.95
N GLN A 102 -7.73 -3.12 -5.76
CA GLN A 102 -8.57 -4.25 -6.19
C GLN A 102 -8.64 -5.38 -5.17
N GLY A 103 -7.93 -5.28 -4.05
CA GLY A 103 -7.97 -6.27 -2.97
C GLY A 103 -6.94 -7.37 -3.10
N TYR A 104 -5.84 -7.14 -3.83
CA TYR A 104 -4.72 -8.07 -3.95
C TYR A 104 -3.56 -7.66 -3.06
N ILE A 105 -2.79 -8.65 -2.61
CA ILE A 105 -1.44 -8.39 -2.11
C ILE A 105 -0.55 -8.13 -3.32
N SER A 106 0.17 -7.03 -3.31
CA SER A 106 1.08 -6.65 -4.38
C SER A 106 2.51 -6.99 -4.00
N ILE A 107 3.23 -7.69 -4.87
CA ILE A 107 4.64 -8.01 -4.69
C ILE A 107 5.41 -7.53 -5.92
N GLY A 108 6.48 -6.81 -5.68
CA GLY A 108 7.38 -6.35 -6.73
C GLY A 108 8.78 -6.12 -6.20
N LYS A 109 9.70 -5.77 -7.08
CA LYS A 109 11.07 -5.44 -6.71
C LYS A 109 11.30 -3.97 -6.96
N VAL A 110 12.02 -3.32 -6.05
CA VAL A 110 12.43 -1.93 -6.21
C VAL A 110 13.92 -1.81 -5.97
N ARG A 111 14.54 -0.84 -6.64
CA ARG A 111 15.94 -0.55 -6.43
C ARG A 111 16.10 0.26 -5.16
N ALA A 112 16.98 -0.18 -4.26
CA ALA A 112 17.21 0.49 -2.98
C ALA A 112 18.05 1.75 -3.12
N PHE A 113 18.84 1.87 -4.20
CA PHE A 113 19.68 3.03 -4.47
C PHE A 113 20.06 3.11 -5.95
#